data_89ef16d3366eb167cce4805171a2b662
#
_entry.id   89ef16d3366eb167cce4805171a2b662
#
_cell.length_a   1.000
_cell.length_b   1.000
_cell.length_c   1.000
_cell.angle_alpha   90.00
_cell.angle_beta   90.00
_cell.angle_gamma   90.00
#
_symmetry.space_group_name_H-M   'P 1'
#
loop_
_entity.id
_entity.type
_entity.pdbx_description
1 polymer ?
#
loop_
_entity_poly.entity_id
_entity_poly.type
_entity_poly.pdbx_seq_one_letter_code
_entity_poly.pdbx_strand_id
1 'polypeptide(L)'
;MDIDEKYRRLLEIISTRESAAVAFSGGVDSSFLCYAAVAALGAGAIAVTIVSPMLPRSEIDSAAAIARKIGIRHVLVEEGEIDEEVAANPRERCYFCKKIEFGAILAAAQERGIRTVLDGSNLDDLGDYRPGLKALEELHITSPLREAGLTKADIRLLSRRFDLPTWDKPAFACLASRIPYGERIDKDKLARIEKAEDMLRAAGFRQFRVRSHGDIARIEVAPGERRKFFDEETLDSLSRSLKSCGFLYAAFEMEGYAMGNMNRTLAAAGL
;
A
#
# COMPACT_ATOMS: atom_id res chain seq x y z
N MET A 1 12.54 6.82 24.52
CA MET A 1 11.11 7.07 24.77
C MET A 1 10.37 5.74 24.85
N ASP A 2 9.54 5.56 25.85
CA ASP A 2 8.62 4.43 25.88
C ASP A 2 7.46 4.62 24.88
N ILE A 3 6.65 3.59 24.71
CA ILE A 3 5.60 3.60 23.68
C ILE A 3 4.48 4.60 24.00
N ASP A 4 4.19 4.83 25.27
CA ASP A 4 3.15 5.78 25.68
C ASP A 4 3.62 7.23 25.52
N GLU A 5 4.91 7.50 25.71
CA GLU A 5 5.53 8.79 25.40
C GLU A 5 5.51 9.08 23.90
N LYS A 6 5.84 8.09 23.06
CA LYS A 6 5.77 8.23 21.61
C LYS A 6 4.33 8.51 21.13
N TYR A 7 3.35 7.82 21.71
CA TYR A 7 1.94 8.03 21.38
C TYR A 7 1.47 9.43 21.81
N ARG A 8 1.79 9.88 23.02
CA ARG A 8 1.51 11.25 23.46
C ARG A 8 2.12 12.28 22.52
N ARG A 9 3.40 12.11 22.18
CA ARG A 9 4.08 13.00 21.22
C ARG A 9 3.40 13.04 19.85
N LEU A 10 2.92 11.88 19.36
CA LEU A 10 2.14 11.81 18.12
C LEU A 10 0.88 12.68 18.21
N LEU A 11 0.12 12.56 19.29
CA LEU A 11 -1.08 13.35 19.49
C LEU A 11 -0.75 14.86 19.60
N GLU A 12 0.32 15.23 20.31
CA GLU A 12 0.80 16.60 20.41
C GLU A 12 1.15 17.18 19.04
N ILE A 13 1.92 16.45 18.21
CA ILE A 13 2.26 16.87 16.85
C ILE A 13 1.00 17.12 16.02
N ILE A 14 0.01 16.22 16.10
CA ILE A 14 -1.22 16.37 15.32
C ILE A 14 -2.08 17.52 15.86
N SER A 15 -2.21 17.67 17.17
CA SER A 15 -3.06 18.67 17.82
C SER A 15 -2.60 20.13 17.60
N THR A 16 -1.39 20.34 17.10
CA THR A 16 -0.96 21.69 16.67
C THR A 16 -1.72 22.20 15.44
N ARG A 17 -2.54 21.36 14.81
CA ARG A 17 -3.32 21.67 13.60
C ARG A 17 -4.79 21.82 13.98
N GLU A 18 -5.50 22.70 13.28
CA GLU A 18 -6.96 22.83 13.43
C GLU A 18 -7.69 21.69 12.71
N SER A 19 -7.13 21.24 11.58
CA SER A 19 -7.67 20.15 10.77
C SER A 19 -6.55 19.49 9.96
N ALA A 20 -6.77 18.20 9.57
CA ALA A 20 -5.83 17.47 8.74
C ALA A 20 -6.51 16.45 7.83
N ALA A 21 -5.96 16.27 6.63
CA ALA A 21 -6.29 15.19 5.72
C ALA A 21 -5.20 14.11 5.81
N VAL A 22 -5.57 12.89 6.13
CA VAL A 22 -4.66 11.74 6.19
C VAL A 22 -4.68 11.03 4.86
N ALA A 23 -3.52 10.86 4.21
CA ALA A 23 -3.36 9.98 3.05
C ALA A 23 -3.58 8.54 3.49
N PHE A 24 -4.72 7.96 3.08
CA PHE A 24 -5.24 6.73 3.66
C PHE A 24 -5.26 5.58 2.65
N SER A 25 -4.41 4.59 2.85
CA SER A 25 -4.34 3.37 2.02
C SER A 25 -5.04 2.16 2.63
N GLY A 26 -5.60 2.25 3.85
CA GLY A 26 -6.12 1.11 4.59
C GLY A 26 -5.04 0.13 5.08
N GLY A 27 -3.77 0.50 5.02
CA GLY A 27 -2.65 -0.23 5.62
C GLY A 27 -2.52 0.05 7.12
N VAL A 28 -1.65 -0.69 7.82
CA VAL A 28 -1.51 -0.57 9.29
C VAL A 28 -1.12 0.84 9.73
N ASP A 29 -0.15 1.48 9.04
CA ASP A 29 0.36 2.79 9.42
C ASP A 29 -0.67 3.89 9.21
N SER A 30 -1.26 3.96 8.01
CA SER A 30 -2.26 4.96 7.68
C SER A 30 -3.55 4.80 8.50
N SER A 31 -3.92 3.55 8.86
CA SER A 31 -5.06 3.30 9.75
C SER A 31 -4.80 3.78 11.17
N PHE A 32 -3.60 3.51 11.70
CA PHE A 32 -3.22 4.01 13.02
C PHE A 32 -3.13 5.54 13.02
N LEU A 33 -2.59 6.14 11.96
CA LEU A 33 -2.54 7.59 11.82
C LEU A 33 -3.95 8.21 11.76
N CYS A 34 -4.90 7.59 11.04
CA CYS A 34 -6.30 8.03 11.03
C CYS A 34 -6.92 7.98 12.43
N TYR A 35 -6.67 6.90 13.18
CA TYR A 35 -7.14 6.78 14.56
C TYR A 35 -6.56 7.89 15.44
N ALA A 36 -5.25 8.13 15.38
CA ALA A 36 -4.59 9.19 16.14
C ALA A 36 -5.09 10.60 15.73
N ALA A 37 -5.35 10.81 14.43
CA ALA A 37 -5.89 12.06 13.94
C ALA A 37 -7.31 12.34 14.47
N VAL A 38 -8.17 11.32 14.52
CA VAL A 38 -9.50 11.44 15.14
C VAL A 38 -9.37 11.71 16.63
N ALA A 39 -8.47 11.03 17.34
CA ALA A 39 -8.24 11.26 18.77
C ALA A 39 -7.75 12.68 19.08
N ALA A 40 -6.94 13.28 18.18
CA ALA A 40 -6.38 14.62 18.39
C ALA A 40 -7.28 15.76 17.88
N LEU A 41 -8.00 15.57 16.77
CA LEU A 41 -8.70 16.63 16.03
C LEU A 41 -10.22 16.40 15.92
N GLY A 42 -10.72 15.23 16.35
CA GLY A 42 -12.15 14.91 16.22
C GLY A 42 -12.64 15.05 14.77
N ALA A 43 -13.69 15.83 14.58
CA ALA A 43 -14.28 16.09 13.25
C ALA A 43 -13.38 16.90 12.30
N GLY A 44 -12.27 17.48 12.77
CA GLY A 44 -11.27 18.15 11.95
C GLY A 44 -10.39 17.21 11.14
N ALA A 45 -10.44 15.88 11.43
CA ALA A 45 -9.69 14.87 10.68
C ALA A 45 -10.53 14.26 9.56
N ILE A 46 -9.93 14.12 8.36
CA ILE A 46 -10.49 13.33 7.25
C ILE A 46 -9.47 12.33 6.74
N ALA A 47 -9.95 11.21 6.22
CA ALA A 47 -9.14 10.24 5.48
C ALA A 47 -9.39 10.43 3.97
N VAL A 48 -8.33 10.47 3.18
CA VAL A 48 -8.42 10.62 1.72
C VAL A 48 -7.73 9.41 1.06
N THR A 49 -8.47 8.66 0.27
CA THR A 49 -7.96 7.53 -0.51
C THR A 49 -8.02 7.83 -2.00
N ILE A 50 -6.91 7.67 -2.69
CA ILE A 50 -6.84 7.73 -4.15
C ILE A 50 -7.35 6.40 -4.71
N VAL A 51 -8.36 6.46 -5.56
CA VAL A 51 -8.89 5.31 -6.30
C VAL A 51 -8.23 5.28 -7.66
N SER A 52 -7.21 4.44 -7.80
CA SER A 52 -6.38 4.32 -9.00
C SER A 52 -6.48 2.90 -9.57
N PRO A 53 -6.30 2.70 -10.88
CA PRO A 53 -6.19 1.36 -11.48
C PRO A 53 -5.06 0.51 -10.88
N MET A 54 -4.08 1.13 -10.22
CA MET A 54 -2.97 0.44 -9.54
C MET A 54 -3.33 -0.09 -8.15
N LEU A 55 -4.49 0.30 -7.60
CA LEU A 55 -4.97 -0.16 -6.28
C LEU A 55 -6.08 -1.18 -6.45
N PRO A 56 -5.96 -2.41 -5.90
CA PRO A 56 -7.03 -3.41 -5.99
C PRO A 56 -8.35 -2.91 -5.38
N ARG A 57 -9.44 -3.28 -5.99
CA ARG A 57 -10.78 -2.95 -5.50
C ARG A 57 -11.00 -3.42 -4.07
N SER A 58 -10.51 -4.61 -3.74
CA SER A 58 -10.60 -5.18 -2.39
C SER A 58 -9.92 -4.31 -1.32
N GLU A 59 -8.84 -3.59 -1.66
CA GLU A 59 -8.16 -2.68 -0.74
C GLU A 59 -8.98 -1.40 -0.53
N ILE A 60 -9.66 -0.88 -1.55
CA ILE A 60 -10.55 0.28 -1.44
C ILE A 60 -11.73 -0.06 -0.52
N ASP A 61 -12.36 -1.22 -0.72
CA ASP A 61 -13.49 -1.67 0.10
C ASP A 61 -13.05 -1.91 1.56
N SER A 62 -11.86 -2.49 1.75
CA SER A 62 -11.24 -2.66 3.07
C SER A 62 -10.99 -1.30 3.74
N ALA A 63 -10.42 -0.33 3.01
CA ALA A 63 -10.17 1.02 3.53
C ALA A 63 -11.47 1.69 3.98
N ALA A 64 -12.53 1.60 3.17
CA ALA A 64 -13.84 2.15 3.53
C ALA A 64 -14.44 1.50 4.80
N ALA A 65 -14.28 0.18 4.98
CA ALA A 65 -14.71 -0.51 6.19
C ALA A 65 -13.91 -0.08 7.43
N ILE A 66 -12.59 0.08 7.29
CA ILE A 66 -11.70 0.52 8.36
C ILE A 66 -12.01 1.98 8.75
N ALA A 67 -12.20 2.88 7.79
CA ALA A 67 -12.56 4.27 8.04
C ALA A 67 -13.87 4.38 8.85
N ARG A 68 -14.89 3.56 8.51
CA ARG A 68 -16.13 3.48 9.29
C ARG A 68 -15.89 2.99 10.72
N LYS A 69 -15.04 1.97 10.91
CA LYS A 69 -14.71 1.45 12.27
C LYS A 69 -13.98 2.51 13.10
N ILE A 70 -13.09 3.28 12.51
CA ILE A 70 -12.36 4.37 13.18
C ILE A 70 -13.29 5.57 13.47
N GLY A 71 -14.35 5.74 12.68
CA GLY A 71 -15.25 6.90 12.78
C GLY A 71 -14.71 8.15 12.09
N ILE A 72 -13.78 7.99 11.14
CA ILE A 72 -13.21 9.10 10.36
C ILE A 72 -14.02 9.32 9.08
N ARG A 73 -14.25 10.61 8.72
CA ARG A 73 -14.85 10.96 7.42
C ARG A 73 -13.92 10.52 6.29
N HIS A 74 -14.41 9.67 5.41
CA HIS A 74 -13.64 9.11 4.31
C HIS A 74 -14.00 9.77 2.97
N VAL A 75 -13.02 10.24 2.25
CA VAL A 75 -13.11 10.86 0.93
C VAL A 75 -12.39 9.98 -0.07
N LEU A 76 -13.07 9.61 -1.15
CA LEU A 76 -12.47 8.93 -2.29
C LEU A 76 -12.19 9.94 -3.39
N VAL A 77 -11.00 9.91 -3.96
CA VAL A 77 -10.57 10.74 -5.09
C VAL A 77 -10.25 9.81 -6.25
N GLU A 78 -11.04 9.90 -7.31
CA GLU A 78 -10.88 9.04 -8.49
C GLU A 78 -9.72 9.54 -9.36
N GLU A 79 -8.80 8.64 -9.66
CA GLU A 79 -7.71 8.80 -10.62
C GLU A 79 -7.97 7.86 -11.80
N GLY A 80 -8.57 8.39 -12.86
CA GLY A 80 -9.13 7.58 -13.96
C GLY A 80 -8.09 6.97 -14.90
N GLU A 81 -6.98 7.67 -15.15
CA GLU A 81 -5.95 7.26 -16.08
C GLU A 81 -4.60 7.13 -15.36
N ILE A 82 -3.74 6.24 -15.88
CA ILE A 82 -2.37 6.12 -15.39
C ILE A 82 -1.53 7.18 -16.12
N ASP A 83 -0.89 8.05 -15.37
CA ASP A 83 0.02 9.05 -15.94
C ASP A 83 1.12 8.38 -16.78
N GLU A 84 1.55 9.03 -17.86
CA GLU A 84 2.49 8.46 -18.82
C GLU A 84 3.87 8.17 -18.21
N GLU A 85 4.36 9.04 -17.30
CA GLU A 85 5.63 8.81 -16.62
C GLU A 85 5.54 7.61 -15.67
N VAL A 86 4.39 7.39 -15.05
CA VAL A 86 4.12 6.21 -14.21
C VAL A 86 3.93 4.96 -15.07
N ALA A 87 3.21 5.08 -16.20
CA ALA A 87 2.94 3.99 -17.14
C ALA A 87 4.21 3.44 -17.79
N ALA A 88 5.19 4.30 -18.06
CA ALA A 88 6.51 3.90 -18.56
C ALA A 88 7.30 3.02 -17.58
N ASN A 89 6.88 2.96 -16.30
CA ASN A 89 7.42 2.11 -15.24
C ASN A 89 8.94 2.27 -15.01
N PRO A 90 9.45 3.50 -14.89
CA PRO A 90 10.86 3.72 -14.57
C PRO A 90 11.17 3.30 -13.13
N ARG A 91 12.45 3.29 -12.78
CA ARG A 91 12.91 3.00 -11.40
C ARG A 91 12.34 3.99 -10.39
N GLU A 92 12.22 5.24 -10.80
CA GLU A 92 11.68 6.36 -10.04
C GLU A 92 10.14 6.41 -10.07
N ARG A 93 9.46 5.39 -10.63
CA ARG A 93 8.00 5.34 -10.72
C ARG A 93 7.31 5.77 -9.42
N CYS A 94 7.80 5.30 -8.26
CA CYS A 94 7.19 5.63 -6.97
C CYS A 94 7.30 7.12 -6.62
N TYR A 95 8.30 7.83 -7.13
CA TYR A 95 8.41 9.28 -6.99
C TYR A 95 7.31 9.99 -7.79
N PHE A 96 7.17 9.66 -9.08
CA PHE A 96 6.15 10.26 -9.95
C PHE A 96 4.74 9.96 -9.43
N CYS A 97 4.46 8.69 -9.11
CA CYS A 97 3.20 8.25 -8.56
C CYS A 97 2.84 9.04 -7.28
N LYS A 98 3.78 9.18 -6.33
CA LYS A 98 3.57 9.94 -5.10
C LYS A 98 3.32 11.42 -5.36
N LYS A 99 3.99 12.06 -6.33
CA LYS A 99 3.72 13.46 -6.68
C LYS A 99 2.28 13.65 -7.17
N ILE A 100 1.79 12.75 -8.00
CA ILE A 100 0.42 12.79 -8.54
C ILE A 100 -0.59 12.52 -7.42
N GLU A 101 -0.45 11.41 -6.71
CA GLU A 101 -1.36 11.03 -5.62
C GLU A 101 -1.47 12.13 -4.55
N PHE A 102 -0.34 12.64 -4.06
CA PHE A 102 -0.35 13.66 -3.03
C PHE A 102 -0.77 15.04 -3.55
N GLY A 103 -0.53 15.35 -4.83
CA GLY A 103 -1.11 16.52 -5.49
C GLY A 103 -2.64 16.48 -5.48
N ALA A 104 -3.23 15.33 -5.81
CA ALA A 104 -4.68 15.12 -5.77
C ALA A 104 -5.24 15.17 -4.33
N ILE A 105 -4.52 14.60 -3.35
CA ILE A 105 -4.91 14.68 -1.92
C ILE A 105 -4.88 16.12 -1.43
N LEU A 106 -3.85 16.90 -1.77
CA LEU A 106 -3.73 18.30 -1.41
C LEU A 106 -4.89 19.13 -1.99
N ALA A 107 -5.24 18.91 -3.27
CA ALA A 107 -6.36 19.58 -3.91
C ALA A 107 -7.68 19.23 -3.20
N ALA A 108 -7.94 17.95 -2.94
CA ALA A 108 -9.14 17.51 -2.25
C ALA A 108 -9.25 18.00 -0.81
N ALA A 109 -8.12 18.16 -0.11
CA ALA A 109 -8.04 18.76 1.21
C ALA A 109 -8.35 20.27 1.15
N GLN A 110 -7.74 20.99 0.20
CA GLN A 110 -7.92 22.42 0.02
C GLN A 110 -9.36 22.81 -0.31
N GLU A 111 -10.05 22.04 -1.16
CA GLU A 111 -11.50 22.20 -1.45
C GLU A 111 -12.37 22.15 -0.20
N ARG A 112 -11.86 21.55 0.88
CA ARG A 112 -12.55 21.39 2.19
C ARG A 112 -12.00 22.33 3.26
N GLY A 113 -11.18 23.29 2.87
CA GLY A 113 -10.55 24.25 3.79
C GLY A 113 -9.43 23.67 4.65
N ILE A 114 -8.95 22.45 4.34
CA ILE A 114 -7.90 21.75 5.09
C ILE A 114 -6.55 22.05 4.43
N ARG A 115 -5.60 22.59 5.18
CA ARG A 115 -4.26 22.97 4.68
C ARG A 115 -3.18 21.92 4.96
N THR A 116 -3.42 21.04 5.92
CA THR A 116 -2.42 20.03 6.35
C THR A 116 -2.75 18.67 5.78
N VAL A 117 -1.77 18.07 5.11
CA VAL A 117 -1.84 16.67 4.68
C VAL A 117 -0.81 15.86 5.46
N LEU A 118 -1.24 14.72 6.00
CA LEU A 118 -0.43 13.79 6.79
C LEU A 118 -0.24 12.49 6.02
N ASP A 119 0.97 11.94 6.08
CA ASP A 119 1.29 10.63 5.53
C ASP A 119 1.67 9.63 6.63
N GLY A 120 1.55 8.32 6.31
CA GLY A 120 1.80 7.23 7.23
C GLY A 120 3.26 6.74 7.29
N SER A 121 4.23 7.51 6.81
CA SER A 121 5.64 7.14 6.91
C SER A 121 6.08 7.04 8.36
N ASN A 122 6.79 5.96 8.70
CA ASN A 122 7.27 5.65 10.04
C ASN A 122 8.81 5.68 10.09
N LEU A 123 9.40 5.40 11.26
CA LEU A 123 10.85 5.50 11.46
C LEU A 123 11.65 4.49 10.63
N ASP A 124 11.10 3.30 10.40
CA ASP A 124 11.80 2.23 9.65
C ASP A 124 11.93 2.56 8.15
N ASP A 125 11.11 3.50 7.64
CA ASP A 125 11.15 3.91 6.24
C ASP A 125 12.41 4.71 5.86
N LEU A 126 13.17 5.21 6.83
CA LEU A 126 14.43 5.94 6.61
C LEU A 126 15.59 5.03 6.17
N GLY A 127 15.51 3.73 6.42
CA GLY A 127 16.57 2.75 6.11
C GLY A 127 16.47 2.11 4.72
N ASP A 128 15.46 2.46 3.91
CA ASP A 128 15.18 1.82 2.62
C ASP A 128 15.27 2.83 1.45
N TYR A 129 15.63 2.33 0.25
CA TYR A 129 15.56 3.14 -0.97
C TYR A 129 14.09 3.41 -1.31
N ARG A 130 13.62 4.61 -0.97
CA ARG A 130 12.23 5.03 -1.19
C ARG A 130 12.16 6.36 -1.94
N PRO A 131 12.24 6.34 -3.27
CA PRO A 131 12.16 7.56 -4.08
C PRO A 131 10.88 8.38 -3.82
N GLY A 132 9.82 7.75 -3.34
CA GLY A 132 8.59 8.45 -2.95
C GLY A 132 8.75 9.41 -1.75
N LEU A 133 9.72 9.23 -0.86
CA LEU A 133 9.96 10.16 0.27
C LEU A 133 10.37 11.55 -0.22
N LYS A 134 11.16 11.62 -1.31
CA LYS A 134 11.54 12.89 -1.94
C LYS A 134 10.32 13.68 -2.40
N ALA A 135 9.31 12.99 -2.98
CA ALA A 135 8.07 13.63 -3.39
C ALA A 135 7.30 14.25 -2.20
N LEU A 136 7.27 13.54 -1.05
CA LEU A 136 6.62 14.04 0.16
C LEU A 136 7.31 15.29 0.71
N GLU A 137 8.65 15.33 0.70
CA GLU A 137 9.44 16.49 1.12
C GLU A 137 9.18 17.70 0.21
N GLU A 138 9.22 17.51 -1.11
CA GLU A 138 8.94 18.56 -2.09
C GLU A 138 7.52 19.13 -1.98
N LEU A 139 6.54 18.31 -1.59
CA LEU A 139 5.16 18.70 -1.39
C LEU A 139 4.85 19.14 0.06
N HIS A 140 5.86 19.25 0.92
CA HIS A 140 5.74 19.63 2.33
C HIS A 140 4.72 18.80 3.11
N ILE A 141 4.66 17.49 2.83
CA ILE A 141 3.77 16.57 3.53
C ILE A 141 4.35 16.23 4.91
N THR A 142 3.52 16.28 5.93
CA THR A 142 3.93 15.99 7.31
C THR A 142 3.85 14.49 7.59
N SER A 143 4.89 13.92 8.21
CA SER A 143 4.97 12.49 8.59
C SER A 143 4.98 12.31 10.11
N PRO A 144 3.84 12.46 10.81
CA PRO A 144 3.83 12.58 12.28
C PRO A 144 4.23 11.29 12.98
N LEU A 145 4.01 10.11 12.39
CA LEU A 145 4.48 8.83 12.95
C LEU A 145 6.02 8.80 13.01
N ARG A 146 6.68 9.25 11.95
CA ARG A 146 8.14 9.38 11.88
C ARG A 146 8.67 10.41 12.87
N GLU A 147 8.03 11.58 12.94
CA GLU A 147 8.41 12.66 13.86
C GLU A 147 8.26 12.26 15.33
N ALA A 148 7.26 11.43 15.64
CA ALA A 148 7.06 10.86 16.98
C ALA A 148 8.02 9.71 17.30
N GLY A 149 8.85 9.26 16.34
CA GLY A 149 9.80 8.16 16.50
C GLY A 149 9.14 6.78 16.59
N LEU A 150 7.98 6.60 15.95
CA LEU A 150 7.26 5.31 15.93
C LEU A 150 7.83 4.40 14.85
N THR A 151 8.20 3.18 15.27
CA THR A 151 8.57 2.08 14.39
C THR A 151 7.33 1.30 13.95
N LYS A 152 7.48 0.45 12.94
CA LYS A 152 6.42 -0.48 12.51
C LYS A 152 5.96 -1.40 13.64
N ALA A 153 6.88 -1.84 14.48
CA ALA A 153 6.57 -2.67 15.65
C ALA A 153 5.73 -1.91 16.68
N ASP A 154 6.09 -0.65 16.98
CA ASP A 154 5.31 0.22 17.86
C ASP A 154 3.89 0.44 17.33
N ILE A 155 3.77 0.75 16.04
CA ILE A 155 2.48 0.99 15.38
C ILE A 155 1.58 -0.25 15.45
N ARG A 156 2.12 -1.46 15.21
CA ARG A 156 1.35 -2.71 15.35
C ARG A 156 0.90 -2.97 16.78
N LEU A 157 1.77 -2.72 17.75
CA LEU A 157 1.46 -2.89 19.17
C LEU A 157 0.33 -1.92 19.62
N LEU A 158 0.45 -0.64 19.23
CA LEU A 158 -0.59 0.35 19.50
C LEU A 158 -1.90 0.04 18.75
N SER A 159 -1.81 -0.35 17.47
CA SER A 159 -2.98 -0.76 16.69
C SER A 159 -3.73 -1.92 17.35
N ARG A 160 -3.00 -2.91 17.87
CA ARG A 160 -3.60 -4.02 18.62
C ARG A 160 -4.23 -3.55 19.94
N ARG A 161 -3.55 -2.67 20.68
CA ARG A 161 -4.04 -2.08 21.93
C ARG A 161 -5.35 -1.31 21.75
N PHE A 162 -5.51 -0.63 20.62
CA PHE A 162 -6.70 0.14 20.27
C PHE A 162 -7.71 -0.63 19.41
N ASP A 163 -7.59 -1.96 19.34
CA ASP A 163 -8.49 -2.86 18.58
C ASP A 163 -8.69 -2.46 17.10
N LEU A 164 -7.63 -1.97 16.46
CA LEU A 164 -7.68 -1.70 15.04
C LEU A 164 -7.53 -3.00 14.24
N PRO A 165 -8.40 -3.27 13.24
CA PRO A 165 -8.41 -4.54 12.52
C PRO A 165 -7.18 -4.75 11.63
N THR A 166 -6.36 -3.72 11.48
CA THR A 166 -5.17 -3.72 10.63
C THR A 166 -3.89 -4.09 11.35
N TRP A 167 -3.91 -4.35 12.67
CA TRP A 167 -2.71 -4.55 13.49
C TRP A 167 -1.80 -5.68 12.98
N ASP A 168 -2.36 -6.75 12.39
CA ASP A 168 -1.62 -7.89 11.80
C ASP A 168 -1.68 -7.92 10.26
N LYS A 169 -2.28 -6.88 9.62
CA LYS A 169 -2.40 -6.83 8.16
C LYS A 169 -1.02 -6.90 7.52
N PRO A 170 -0.81 -7.81 6.53
CA PRO A 170 0.44 -7.87 5.78
C PRO A 170 0.72 -6.57 5.02
N ALA A 171 2.00 -6.29 4.76
CA ALA A 171 2.37 -5.16 3.92
C ALA A 171 1.78 -5.37 2.51
N PHE A 172 1.02 -4.37 2.07
CA PHE A 172 0.46 -4.34 0.73
C PHE A 172 1.26 -3.34 -0.14
N ALA A 173 1.54 -3.73 -1.37
CA ALA A 173 2.12 -2.85 -2.38
C ALA A 173 1.17 -2.77 -3.58
N CYS A 174 1.17 -1.65 -4.32
CA CYS A 174 0.33 -1.43 -5.50
C CYS A 174 0.54 -2.54 -6.55
N LEU A 175 -0.46 -2.81 -7.39
CA LEU A 175 -0.39 -3.83 -8.46
C LEU A 175 0.74 -3.58 -9.44
N ALA A 176 1.11 -2.34 -9.69
CA ALA A 176 2.24 -1.97 -10.55
C ALA A 176 3.58 -2.61 -10.11
N SER A 177 3.73 -2.93 -8.82
CA SER A 177 4.90 -3.64 -8.31
C SER A 177 5.03 -5.08 -8.81
N ARG A 178 4.02 -5.63 -9.48
CA ARG A 178 4.02 -6.96 -10.08
C ARG A 178 4.56 -6.98 -11.50
N ILE A 179 4.79 -5.79 -12.08
CA ILE A 179 5.29 -5.60 -13.44
C ILE A 179 6.76 -5.19 -13.34
N PRO A 180 7.69 -5.87 -14.05
CA PRO A 180 9.12 -5.53 -14.04
C PRO A 180 9.37 -4.08 -14.47
N TYR A 181 10.38 -3.43 -13.86
CA TYR A 181 10.78 -2.09 -14.29
C TYR A 181 11.12 -2.05 -15.77
N GLY A 182 10.73 -0.97 -16.46
CA GLY A 182 10.88 -0.78 -17.90
C GLY A 182 9.81 -1.47 -18.75
N GLU A 183 8.98 -2.36 -18.15
CA GLU A 183 7.80 -2.90 -18.83
C GLU A 183 6.61 -1.99 -18.57
N ARG A 184 5.96 -1.51 -19.64
CA ARG A 184 4.83 -0.59 -19.56
C ARG A 184 3.69 -1.14 -18.71
N ILE A 185 3.19 -0.31 -17.81
CA ILE A 185 1.99 -0.56 -17.01
C ILE A 185 0.78 -0.11 -17.83
N ASP A 186 -0.22 -0.98 -17.96
CA ASP A 186 -1.51 -0.69 -18.56
C ASP A 186 -2.65 -1.32 -17.75
N LYS A 187 -3.87 -0.86 -18.00
CA LYS A 187 -5.07 -1.30 -17.26
C LYS A 187 -5.33 -2.79 -17.44
N ASP A 188 -5.06 -3.35 -18.61
CA ASP A 188 -5.33 -4.76 -18.90
C ASP A 188 -4.38 -5.67 -18.09
N LYS A 189 -3.08 -5.32 -18.04
CA LYS A 189 -2.12 -6.04 -17.20
C LYS A 189 -2.48 -5.96 -15.72
N LEU A 190 -2.87 -4.77 -15.23
CA LEU A 190 -3.26 -4.60 -13.84
C LEU A 190 -4.51 -5.41 -13.50
N ALA A 191 -5.55 -5.37 -14.34
CA ALA A 191 -6.77 -6.16 -14.16
C ALA A 191 -6.49 -7.67 -14.19
N ARG A 192 -5.61 -8.13 -15.09
CA ARG A 192 -5.17 -9.54 -15.14
C ARG A 192 -4.48 -9.97 -13.87
N ILE A 193 -3.58 -9.13 -13.33
CA ILE A 193 -2.86 -9.39 -12.08
C ILE A 193 -3.84 -9.40 -10.90
N GLU A 194 -4.73 -8.42 -10.80
CA GLU A 194 -5.71 -8.33 -9.72
C GLU A 194 -6.58 -9.59 -9.68
N LYS A 195 -7.16 -9.97 -10.84
CA LYS A 195 -7.97 -11.17 -10.95
C LYS A 195 -7.20 -12.43 -10.54
N ALA A 196 -5.94 -12.55 -10.92
CA ALA A 196 -5.08 -13.67 -10.53
C ALA A 196 -4.78 -13.67 -9.02
N GLU A 197 -4.54 -12.51 -8.41
CA GLU A 197 -4.33 -12.39 -6.97
C GLU A 197 -5.62 -12.68 -6.18
N ASP A 198 -6.80 -12.32 -6.70
CA ASP A 198 -8.09 -12.67 -6.08
C ASP A 198 -8.33 -14.18 -6.07
N MET A 199 -7.93 -14.90 -7.13
CA MET A 199 -8.02 -16.37 -7.17
C MET A 199 -7.11 -17.03 -6.12
N LEU A 200 -5.89 -16.53 -5.93
CA LEU A 200 -5.02 -17.02 -4.86
C LEU A 200 -5.61 -16.74 -3.46
N ARG A 201 -6.21 -15.57 -3.29
CA ARG A 201 -6.91 -15.22 -2.04
C ARG A 201 -8.08 -16.16 -1.77
N ALA A 202 -8.90 -16.44 -2.79
CA ALA A 202 -10.01 -17.38 -2.70
C ALA A 202 -9.55 -18.83 -2.42
N ALA A 203 -8.36 -19.22 -2.91
CA ALA A 203 -7.71 -20.50 -2.61
C ALA A 203 -7.06 -20.54 -1.20
N GLY A 204 -7.24 -19.48 -0.38
CA GLY A 204 -6.82 -19.46 1.01
C GLY A 204 -5.34 -19.10 1.23
N PHE A 205 -4.64 -18.53 0.24
CA PHE A 205 -3.33 -17.95 0.45
C PHE A 205 -3.45 -16.60 1.14
N ARG A 206 -2.59 -16.31 2.12
CA ARG A 206 -2.64 -15.07 2.90
C ARG A 206 -1.63 -14.03 2.43
N GLN A 207 -0.42 -14.46 2.06
CA GLN A 207 0.62 -13.56 1.57
C GLN A 207 1.17 -14.08 0.25
N PHE A 208 0.88 -13.37 -0.80
CA PHE A 208 1.22 -13.76 -2.17
C PHE A 208 1.46 -12.56 -3.07
N ARG A 209 2.08 -12.81 -4.22
CA ARG A 209 2.18 -11.90 -5.36
C ARG A 209 2.11 -12.69 -6.65
N VAL A 210 1.39 -12.17 -7.63
CA VAL A 210 1.42 -12.68 -9.00
C VAL A 210 2.20 -11.69 -9.86
N ARG A 211 3.48 -12.01 -10.13
CA ARG A 211 4.32 -11.20 -11.00
C ARG A 211 4.01 -11.50 -12.45
N SER A 212 3.80 -10.45 -13.24
CA SER A 212 3.53 -10.55 -14.66
C SER A 212 4.85 -10.40 -15.44
N HIS A 213 5.29 -11.47 -16.09
CA HIS A 213 6.42 -11.48 -17.01
C HIS A 213 5.89 -11.81 -18.40
N GLY A 214 5.34 -10.80 -19.11
CA GLY A 214 4.63 -11.03 -20.36
C GLY A 214 3.46 -12.01 -20.18
N ASP A 215 3.57 -13.19 -20.79
CA ASP A 215 2.55 -14.24 -20.73
C ASP A 215 2.68 -15.19 -19.53
N ILE A 216 3.67 -14.97 -18.66
CA ILE A 216 3.95 -15.84 -17.52
C ILE A 216 3.45 -15.18 -16.24
N ALA A 217 2.59 -15.87 -15.49
CA ALA A 217 2.30 -15.58 -14.10
C ALA A 217 3.34 -16.25 -13.20
N ARG A 218 4.26 -15.50 -12.59
CA ARG A 218 5.18 -16.03 -11.57
C ARG A 218 4.61 -15.81 -10.18
N ILE A 219 4.27 -16.87 -9.49
CA ILE A 219 3.57 -16.86 -8.20
C ILE A 219 4.58 -16.90 -7.08
N GLU A 220 4.53 -15.91 -6.20
CA GLU A 220 5.26 -15.86 -4.93
C GLU A 220 4.25 -16.01 -3.78
N VAL A 221 4.48 -16.95 -2.86
CA VAL A 221 3.68 -17.09 -1.63
C VAL A 221 4.60 -17.10 -0.40
N ALA A 222 4.03 -16.85 0.78
CA ALA A 222 4.82 -16.96 2.02
C ALA A 222 5.52 -18.32 2.10
N PRO A 223 6.77 -18.40 2.62
CA PRO A 223 7.53 -19.65 2.68
C PRO A 223 6.76 -20.79 3.34
N GLY A 224 5.96 -20.51 4.39
CA GLY A 224 5.16 -21.54 5.08
C GLY A 224 3.94 -22.03 4.29
N GLU A 225 3.53 -21.29 3.24
CA GLU A 225 2.38 -21.65 2.38
C GLU A 225 2.78 -22.44 1.14
N ARG A 226 4.08 -22.54 0.82
CA ARG A 226 4.58 -23.26 -0.36
C ARG A 226 4.12 -24.70 -0.42
N ARG A 227 3.96 -25.37 0.74
CA ARG A 227 3.48 -26.75 0.82
C ARG A 227 2.12 -26.98 0.15
N LYS A 228 1.28 -25.95 0.01
CA LYS A 228 -0.01 -26.04 -0.67
C LYS A 228 0.11 -26.37 -2.16
N PHE A 229 1.29 -26.10 -2.77
CA PHE A 229 1.57 -26.43 -4.17
C PHE A 229 2.01 -27.89 -4.41
N PHE A 230 2.16 -28.70 -3.35
CA PHE A 230 2.50 -30.13 -3.50
C PHE A 230 1.27 -31.03 -3.58
N ASP A 231 0.10 -30.44 -3.76
CA ASP A 231 -1.16 -31.10 -4.02
C ASP A 231 -1.55 -30.89 -5.49
N GLU A 232 -1.72 -31.97 -6.24
CA GLU A 232 -1.99 -31.97 -7.70
C GLU A 232 -3.31 -31.25 -8.01
N GLU A 233 -4.35 -31.45 -7.19
CA GLU A 233 -5.65 -30.83 -7.40
C GLU A 233 -5.55 -29.31 -7.26
N THR A 234 -4.81 -28.84 -6.25
CA THR A 234 -4.50 -27.41 -6.05
C THR A 234 -3.72 -26.84 -7.23
N LEU A 235 -2.67 -27.54 -7.70
CA LEU A 235 -1.88 -27.11 -8.86
C LEU A 235 -2.74 -26.98 -10.12
N ASP A 236 -3.54 -27.99 -10.42
CA ASP A 236 -4.40 -28.01 -11.61
C ASP A 236 -5.46 -26.92 -11.55
N SER A 237 -6.09 -26.74 -10.39
CA SER A 237 -7.09 -25.71 -10.18
C SER A 237 -6.51 -24.31 -10.36
N LEU A 238 -5.36 -24.02 -9.72
CA LEU A 238 -4.68 -22.75 -9.86
C LEU A 238 -4.18 -22.50 -11.28
N SER A 239 -3.65 -23.54 -11.96
CA SER A 239 -3.20 -23.41 -13.35
C SER A 239 -4.35 -23.02 -14.28
N ARG A 240 -5.50 -23.70 -14.17
CA ARG A 240 -6.70 -23.36 -14.96
C ARG A 240 -7.18 -21.92 -14.66
N SER A 241 -7.22 -21.57 -13.39
CA SER A 241 -7.66 -20.24 -12.93
C SER A 241 -6.76 -19.13 -13.47
N LEU A 242 -5.44 -19.27 -13.35
CA LEU A 242 -4.48 -18.29 -13.83
C LEU A 242 -4.51 -18.12 -15.36
N LYS A 243 -4.66 -19.24 -16.10
CA LYS A 243 -4.85 -19.20 -17.56
C LYS A 243 -6.14 -18.48 -17.95
N SER A 244 -7.22 -18.64 -17.19
CA SER A 244 -8.48 -17.92 -17.44
C SER A 244 -8.35 -16.40 -17.21
N CYS A 245 -7.30 -15.93 -16.51
CA CYS A 245 -6.97 -14.52 -16.39
C CYS A 245 -6.23 -13.97 -17.61
N GLY A 246 -5.84 -14.81 -18.57
CA GLY A 246 -5.11 -14.41 -19.79
C GLY A 246 -3.60 -14.63 -19.73
N PHE A 247 -3.09 -15.40 -18.74
CA PHE A 247 -1.71 -15.89 -18.76
C PHE A 247 -1.64 -17.20 -19.58
N LEU A 248 -0.58 -17.38 -20.34
CA LEU A 248 -0.32 -18.65 -21.05
C LEU A 248 0.34 -19.68 -20.12
N TYR A 249 1.19 -19.22 -19.22
CA TYR A 249 1.97 -20.05 -18.32
C TYR A 249 1.81 -19.57 -16.88
N ALA A 250 1.81 -20.54 -15.94
CA ALA A 250 1.92 -20.30 -14.53
C ALA A 250 3.22 -20.95 -14.01
N ALA A 251 4.02 -20.19 -13.31
CA ALA A 251 5.28 -20.62 -12.71
C ALA A 251 5.26 -20.33 -11.21
N PHE A 252 5.93 -21.15 -10.43
CA PHE A 252 6.05 -20.99 -8.99
C PHE A 252 7.47 -20.56 -8.60
N GLU A 253 7.58 -19.51 -7.78
CA GLU A 253 8.85 -19.07 -7.21
C GLU A 253 9.24 -19.95 -6.03
N MET A 254 10.28 -20.77 -6.21
CA MET A 254 10.69 -21.78 -5.22
C MET A 254 11.16 -21.17 -3.88
N GLU A 255 11.76 -19.99 -3.88
CA GLU A 255 12.14 -19.29 -2.64
C GLU A 255 10.92 -18.72 -1.91
N GLY A 256 9.84 -18.46 -2.65
CA GLY A 256 8.63 -17.81 -2.16
C GLY A 256 8.74 -16.29 -2.08
N TYR A 257 7.79 -15.68 -1.40
CA TYR A 257 7.73 -14.24 -1.23
C TYR A 257 8.84 -13.74 -0.28
N ALA A 258 9.59 -12.75 -0.73
CA ALA A 258 10.44 -11.91 0.11
C ALA A 258 10.22 -10.44 -0.22
N MET A 259 10.33 -9.59 0.81
CA MET A 259 10.27 -8.14 0.61
C MET A 259 11.41 -7.69 -0.31
N GLY A 260 11.12 -6.79 -1.25
CA GLY A 260 12.15 -6.28 -2.17
C GLY A 260 12.50 -7.21 -3.35
N ASN A 261 11.84 -8.37 -3.54
CA ASN A 261 12.12 -9.28 -4.67
C ASN A 261 12.12 -8.60 -6.04
N MET A 262 11.30 -7.57 -6.23
CA MET A 262 11.27 -6.79 -7.49
C MET A 262 12.59 -6.04 -7.73
N ASN A 263 13.28 -5.63 -6.67
CA ASN A 263 14.53 -4.86 -6.78
C ASN A 263 15.75 -5.74 -7.12
N ARG A 264 15.62 -7.08 -7.08
CA ARG A 264 16.70 -7.99 -7.48
C ARG A 264 17.16 -7.76 -8.92
N THR A 265 16.26 -7.39 -9.82
CA THR A 265 16.59 -7.06 -11.21
C THR A 265 17.44 -5.80 -11.33
N LEU A 266 17.28 -4.84 -10.43
CA LEU A 266 18.10 -3.62 -10.36
C LEU A 266 19.51 -3.94 -9.87
N ALA A 267 19.63 -4.74 -8.82
CA ALA A 267 20.92 -5.17 -8.29
C ALA A 267 21.72 -6.00 -9.31
N ALA A 268 21.04 -6.88 -10.09
CA ALA A 268 21.68 -7.68 -11.14
C ALA A 268 22.16 -6.84 -12.34
N ALA A 269 21.56 -5.68 -12.57
CA ALA A 269 21.96 -4.75 -13.64
C ALA A 269 23.08 -3.79 -13.21
N GLY A 270 23.65 -3.93 -12.00
CA GLY A 270 24.71 -3.06 -11.47
C GLY A 270 24.26 -1.62 -11.19
N LEU A 271 22.99 -1.44 -10.95
CA LEU A 271 22.29 -0.16 -10.85
C LEU A 271 21.73 0.07 -9.44
#